data_ccaea2edeee279cc8263acc69e720e3c
#
_entry.id   ccaea2edeee279cc8263acc69e720e3c
#
_cell.length_a   1.000
_cell.length_b   1.000
_cell.length_c   1.000
_cell.angle_alpha   90.00
_cell.angle_beta   90.00
_cell.angle_gamma   90.00
#
_symmetry.space_group_name_H-M   'P 1'
#
loop_
_entity.id
_entity.type
_entity.pdbx_description
1 polymer ?
#
loop_
_entity_poly.entity_id
_entity_poly.type
_entity_poly.pdbx_seq_one_letter_code
_entity_poly.pdbx_strand_id
1 'polypeptide(L)'
;MADLGSVPNYVCVDSIERSLWIPDEHQFRRLDRLHLEIAHIEGADRFSWLGNSAFQSTAPTAMVGYGASFSGDFADNRALVLASRWTKISYSGQVTIEGRPALRYEYDVHRGVLAVSNATQSGFAAARGAFWIDPETLDVLQIDLEAYDIPPGLKIGSIVDRTMYWPVLIGGRRVLLARKSEFLLTEADGTVKRNTSAFSNCREYTAESTVTFGSSPAAQVSPPTMEKTRVQPGLQLQLVLDTPLDANKASVGDPISAHTLQSVGGIRRGAHVYGRVSRILNYNDQVPTSRPEGSSRPSKHAMYGQHAGEVLIGIEFSRIEYRRSRVPFMARLIDLESQPGARDIQIRGFGYFEDGAIVQYDPPATASLYVSQENPVLGRGIIMHWVTLPERGSL
;
A
#
# COMPACT_ATOMS: atom_id res chain seq x y z
N MET A 1 10.71 20.76 25.04
CA MET A 1 9.73 20.49 23.97
C MET A 1 10.49 20.19 22.71
N ALA A 2 10.41 18.93 22.20
CA ALA A 2 10.93 18.64 20.87
C ALA A 2 10.21 19.54 19.87
N ASP A 3 11.00 20.20 19.03
CA ASP A 3 10.52 21.17 18.06
C ASP A 3 9.57 20.48 17.08
N LEU A 4 8.26 20.62 17.29
CA LEU A 4 7.21 20.12 16.39
C LEU A 4 7.20 20.87 15.04
N GLY A 5 8.03 21.95 14.94
CA GLY A 5 7.94 22.91 13.84
C GLY A 5 8.86 22.66 12.65
N SER A 6 9.77 21.72 12.67
CA SER A 6 10.70 21.51 11.54
C SER A 6 11.21 20.07 11.43
N VAL A 7 10.29 19.14 11.26
CA VAL A 7 10.68 17.77 10.87
C VAL A 7 11.29 17.86 9.48
N PRO A 8 12.54 17.40 9.26
CA PRO A 8 13.15 17.42 7.93
C PRO A 8 12.33 16.53 6.99
N ASN A 9 12.43 16.78 5.69
CA ASN A 9 11.86 15.85 4.71
C ASN A 9 12.56 14.50 4.83
N TYR A 10 11.80 13.43 4.93
CA TYR A 10 12.34 12.07 5.05
C TYR A 10 11.47 11.07 4.31
N VAL A 11 12.01 9.89 4.06
CA VAL A 11 11.30 8.76 3.49
C VAL A 11 11.60 7.51 4.30
N CYS A 12 10.57 6.71 4.56
CA CYS A 12 10.68 5.40 5.22
C CYS A 12 10.04 4.32 4.35
N VAL A 13 10.41 3.08 4.60
CA VAL A 13 9.67 1.91 4.11
C VAL A 13 8.60 1.59 5.14
N ASP A 14 7.35 1.49 4.70
CA ASP A 14 6.21 1.04 5.49
C ASP A 14 5.81 -0.37 5.05
N SER A 15 5.87 -1.31 5.99
CA SER A 15 5.43 -2.69 5.81
C SER A 15 4.11 -2.88 6.55
N ILE A 16 3.01 -3.00 5.82
CA ILE A 16 1.67 -3.10 6.38
C ILE A 16 1.19 -4.54 6.25
N GLU A 17 0.87 -5.20 7.35
CA GLU A 17 0.13 -6.46 7.36
C GLU A 17 -1.35 -6.16 7.59
N ARG A 18 -2.21 -6.60 6.65
CA ARG A 18 -3.66 -6.42 6.73
C ARG A 18 -4.32 -7.75 7.10
N SER A 19 -5.25 -7.70 8.05
CA SER A 19 -5.91 -8.89 8.58
C SER A 19 -7.39 -8.63 8.82
N LEU A 20 -8.20 -9.71 8.77
CA LEU A 20 -9.60 -9.74 9.18
C LEU A 20 -9.78 -10.63 10.40
N TRP A 21 -10.65 -10.22 11.33
CA TRP A 21 -11.10 -11.06 12.43
C TRP A 21 -12.06 -12.14 11.93
N ILE A 22 -11.78 -13.38 12.32
CA ILE A 22 -12.63 -14.54 12.02
C ILE A 22 -13.34 -14.95 13.31
N PRO A 23 -14.64 -14.68 13.47
CA PRO A 23 -15.35 -14.96 14.71
C PRO A 23 -15.29 -16.44 15.11
N ASP A 24 -15.50 -17.36 14.18
CA ASP A 24 -15.54 -18.81 14.43
C ASP A 24 -14.18 -19.38 14.87
N GLU A 25 -13.09 -18.73 14.51
CA GLU A 25 -11.73 -19.16 14.84
C GLU A 25 -11.12 -18.36 16.00
N HIS A 26 -11.79 -17.30 16.44
CA HIS A 26 -11.30 -16.36 17.47
C HIS A 26 -9.89 -15.84 17.19
N GLN A 27 -9.57 -15.58 15.91
CA GLN A 27 -8.25 -15.09 15.50
C GLN A 27 -8.33 -14.14 14.29
N PHE A 28 -7.26 -13.35 14.13
CA PHE A 28 -7.06 -12.59 12.90
C PHE A 28 -6.40 -13.47 11.85
N ARG A 29 -6.97 -13.47 10.64
CA ARG A 29 -6.35 -14.04 9.44
C ARG A 29 -5.77 -12.93 8.60
N ARG A 30 -4.53 -13.13 8.15
CA ARG A 30 -3.85 -12.22 7.26
C ARG A 30 -4.51 -12.24 5.88
N LEU A 31 -4.84 -11.06 5.36
CA LEU A 31 -5.29 -10.87 3.98
C LEU A 31 -4.09 -10.79 3.04
N ASP A 32 -3.18 -9.87 3.34
CA ASP A 32 -1.98 -9.62 2.57
C ASP A 32 -0.94 -8.81 3.38
N ARG A 33 0.16 -8.51 2.71
CA ARG A 33 1.17 -7.53 3.14
C ARG A 33 1.39 -6.52 2.04
N LEU A 34 1.61 -5.26 2.42
CA LEU A 34 1.97 -4.18 1.51
C LEU A 34 3.37 -3.68 1.86
N HIS A 35 4.18 -3.42 0.84
CA HIS A 35 5.44 -2.69 0.98
C HIS A 35 5.35 -1.38 0.22
N LEU A 36 5.36 -0.28 0.97
CA LEU A 36 5.25 1.09 0.48
C LEU A 36 6.47 1.90 0.89
N GLU A 37 6.75 2.96 0.15
CA GLU A 37 7.54 4.08 0.64
C GLU A 37 6.60 5.19 1.07
N ILE A 38 6.78 5.68 2.29
CA ILE A 38 6.10 6.88 2.80
C ILE A 38 7.12 8.00 2.90
N ALA A 39 6.84 9.13 2.29
CA ALA A 39 7.67 10.32 2.36
C ALA A 39 6.90 11.45 3.03
N HIS A 40 7.52 12.04 4.04
CA HIS A 40 7.07 13.28 4.66
C HIS A 40 7.79 14.46 3.98
N ILE A 41 7.06 15.22 3.18
CA ILE A 41 7.60 16.31 2.37
C ILE A 41 6.76 17.57 2.62
N GLU A 42 7.39 18.62 3.11
CA GLU A 42 6.74 19.92 3.38
C GLU A 42 5.49 19.80 4.27
N GLY A 43 5.56 18.92 5.28
CA GLY A 43 4.47 18.72 6.24
C GLY A 43 3.34 17.83 5.74
N ALA A 44 3.48 17.18 4.59
CA ALA A 44 2.49 16.27 4.04
C ALA A 44 3.08 14.88 3.75
N ASP A 45 2.32 13.84 4.09
CA ASP A 45 2.68 12.47 3.79
C ASP A 45 2.29 12.10 2.36
N ARG A 46 3.22 11.46 1.65
CA ARG A 46 3.07 10.99 0.29
C ARG A 46 3.50 9.54 0.21
N PHE A 47 2.82 8.76 -0.61
CA PHE A 47 3.03 7.32 -0.72
C PHE A 47 3.49 6.94 -2.11
N SER A 48 4.31 5.90 -2.18
CA SER A 48 4.73 5.28 -3.43
C SER A 48 4.95 3.78 -3.21
N TRP A 49 4.94 3.03 -4.31
CA TRP A 49 5.42 1.65 -4.27
C TRP A 49 6.93 1.63 -4.12
N LEU A 50 7.45 0.61 -3.43
CA LEU A 50 8.87 0.44 -3.17
C LEU A 50 9.69 0.53 -4.47
N GLY A 51 10.72 1.37 -4.47
CA GLY A 51 11.62 1.55 -5.61
C GLY A 51 11.07 2.38 -6.77
N ASN A 52 9.92 3.03 -6.63
CA ASN A 52 9.45 4.01 -7.61
C ASN A 52 10.23 5.32 -7.48
N SER A 53 10.44 5.98 -8.63
CA SER A 53 11.16 7.27 -8.68
C SER A 53 10.31 8.47 -8.29
N ALA A 54 8.99 8.32 -8.19
CA ALA A 54 8.06 9.40 -7.87
C ALA A 54 6.90 8.90 -7.02
N PHE A 55 6.48 9.73 -6.06
CA PHE A 55 5.29 9.49 -5.25
C PHE A 55 4.04 9.78 -6.07
N GLN A 56 3.12 8.80 -6.16
CA GLN A 56 1.98 8.84 -7.07
C GLN A 56 0.65 9.11 -6.36
N SER A 57 0.58 8.89 -5.04
CA SER A 57 -0.66 9.00 -4.28
C SER A 57 -0.43 9.68 -2.94
N THR A 58 -1.45 10.39 -2.48
CA THR A 58 -1.50 10.98 -1.15
C THR A 58 -2.29 10.14 -0.14
N ALA A 59 -2.79 8.98 -0.57
CA ALA A 59 -3.52 8.05 0.30
C ALA A 59 -3.26 6.59 -0.08
N PRO A 60 -2.93 5.70 0.88
CA PRO A 60 -2.71 4.28 0.64
C PRO A 60 -3.93 3.57 0.03
N THR A 61 -5.15 4.01 0.38
CA THR A 61 -6.41 3.50 -0.17
C THR A 61 -6.49 3.61 -1.68
N ALA A 62 -5.95 4.68 -2.25
CA ALA A 62 -5.92 4.88 -3.70
C ALA A 62 -4.92 3.95 -4.42
N MET A 63 -3.94 3.43 -3.69
CA MET A 63 -2.90 2.56 -4.26
C MET A 63 -3.32 1.09 -4.31
N VAL A 64 -4.15 0.64 -3.37
CA VAL A 64 -4.43 -0.79 -3.15
C VAL A 64 -5.78 -1.20 -3.72
N GLY A 65 -6.72 -0.31 -3.85
CA GLY A 65 -8.02 -0.53 -4.50
C GLY A 65 -8.98 -1.50 -3.81
N TYR A 66 -8.59 -2.17 -2.71
CA TYR A 66 -9.44 -3.10 -1.96
C TYR A 66 -9.04 -3.15 -0.48
N GLY A 67 -10.00 -3.47 0.38
CA GLY A 67 -9.81 -3.58 1.84
C GLY A 67 -9.67 -2.20 2.51
N ALA A 68 -9.57 -2.20 3.83
CA ALA A 68 -9.17 -1.02 4.58
C ALA A 68 -7.66 -0.85 4.44
N SER A 69 -7.19 0.30 4.03
CA SER A 69 -5.79 0.66 4.10
C SER A 69 -5.64 1.92 4.92
N PHE A 70 -4.89 1.81 5.97
CA PHE A 70 -4.44 2.90 6.81
C PHE A 70 -2.96 2.64 7.07
N SER A 71 -2.10 3.51 6.66
CA SER A 71 -0.73 3.53 7.14
C SER A 71 -0.78 4.32 8.42
N GLY A 72 -0.63 3.69 9.56
CA GLY A 72 -0.65 4.33 10.86
C GLY A 72 0.00 5.71 10.78
N ASP A 73 -0.69 6.68 11.32
CA ASP A 73 -0.48 8.08 11.08
C ASP A 73 0.92 8.54 11.45
N PHE A 74 1.71 8.79 10.44
CA PHE A 74 3.13 9.02 10.61
C PHE A 74 3.40 10.35 11.35
N ALA A 75 2.63 11.37 11.08
CA ALA A 75 2.77 12.70 11.68
C ALA A 75 1.49 13.23 12.33
N ASP A 76 0.33 12.83 11.84
CA ASP A 76 -0.94 13.50 12.10
C ASP A 76 -1.50 13.22 13.50
N ASN A 77 -1.38 11.99 14.05
CA ASN A 77 -1.83 11.69 15.42
C ASN A 77 -1.10 12.54 16.45
N ARG A 78 0.20 12.74 16.27
CA ARG A 78 1.00 13.57 17.16
C ARG A 78 0.55 15.04 17.08
N ALA A 79 0.33 15.54 15.87
CA ALA A 79 -0.15 16.90 15.65
C ALA A 79 -1.59 17.07 16.18
N LEU A 80 -2.47 16.11 15.92
CA LEU A 80 -3.85 16.08 16.41
C LEU A 80 -3.90 16.17 17.95
N VAL A 81 -3.11 15.36 18.64
CA VAL A 81 -3.14 15.24 20.09
C VAL A 81 -2.41 16.39 20.78
N LEU A 82 -1.20 16.74 20.32
CA LEU A 82 -0.29 17.64 21.03
C LEU A 82 -0.34 19.10 20.54
N ALA A 83 -0.74 19.35 19.28
CA ALA A 83 -0.78 20.68 18.71
C ALA A 83 -2.19 21.26 18.60
N SER A 84 -3.23 20.46 18.74
CA SER A 84 -4.61 20.92 18.65
C SER A 84 -5.01 21.74 19.88
N ARG A 85 -5.51 22.96 19.64
CA ARG A 85 -6.09 23.81 20.70
C ARG A 85 -7.37 23.26 21.32
N TRP A 86 -7.95 22.23 20.73
CA TRP A 86 -9.20 21.60 21.18
C TRP A 86 -8.96 20.38 22.07
N THR A 87 -7.70 20.01 22.28
CA THR A 87 -7.33 18.87 23.11
C THR A 87 -7.35 19.24 24.57
N LYS A 88 -8.11 18.51 25.37
CA LYS A 88 -8.01 18.53 26.83
C LYS A 88 -7.08 17.41 27.27
N ILE A 89 -6.08 17.73 28.07
CA ILE A 89 -5.08 16.79 28.54
C ILE A 89 -5.11 16.76 30.06
N SER A 90 -5.03 15.57 30.64
CA SER A 90 -4.90 15.34 32.07
C SER A 90 -3.83 14.31 32.39
N TYR A 91 -3.02 14.57 33.40
CA TYR A 91 -2.04 13.62 33.90
C TYR A 91 -2.73 12.45 34.63
N SER A 92 -2.37 11.21 34.30
CA SER A 92 -2.97 9.99 34.82
C SER A 92 -2.03 9.13 35.67
N GLY A 93 -0.76 9.54 35.83
CA GLY A 93 0.20 8.85 36.69
C GLY A 93 1.44 8.35 35.98
N GLN A 94 2.30 7.70 36.74
CA GLN A 94 3.50 7.03 36.24
C GLN A 94 3.21 5.54 36.05
N VAL A 95 3.65 4.99 34.93
CA VAL A 95 3.45 3.58 34.57
C VAL A 95 4.73 3.01 33.96
N THR A 96 4.73 1.74 33.64
CA THR A 96 5.79 1.09 32.86
C THR A 96 5.24 0.66 31.51
N ILE A 97 5.90 1.05 30.41
CA ILE A 97 5.57 0.62 29.06
C ILE A 97 6.81 -0.06 28.44
N GLU A 98 6.66 -1.28 27.94
CA GLU A 98 7.77 -2.09 27.42
C GLU A 98 9.01 -2.14 28.35
N GLY A 99 8.78 -2.23 29.67
CA GLY A 99 9.86 -2.27 30.68
C GLY A 99 10.51 -0.91 31.00
N ARG A 100 10.01 0.19 30.46
CA ARG A 100 10.52 1.55 30.66
C ARG A 100 9.57 2.40 31.47
N PRO A 101 10.04 3.23 32.42
CA PRO A 101 9.18 4.20 33.10
C PRO A 101 8.56 5.18 32.09
N ALA A 102 7.30 5.53 32.30
CA ALA A 102 6.60 6.48 31.45
C ALA A 102 5.57 7.30 32.24
N LEU A 103 5.39 8.55 31.88
CA LEU A 103 4.31 9.41 32.34
C LEU A 103 3.12 9.23 31.42
N ARG A 104 1.97 8.80 31.96
CA ARG A 104 0.74 8.62 31.21
C ARG A 104 -0.14 9.86 31.31
N TYR A 105 -0.59 10.32 30.18
CA TYR A 105 -1.58 11.38 30.04
C TYR A 105 -2.78 10.87 29.29
N GLU A 106 -3.98 11.26 29.71
CA GLU A 106 -5.21 11.05 28.97
C GLU A 106 -5.58 12.30 28.22
N TYR A 107 -6.22 12.14 27.08
CA TYR A 107 -6.66 13.26 26.28
C TYR A 107 -8.05 13.03 25.67
N ASP A 108 -8.70 14.14 25.35
CA ASP A 108 -9.97 14.17 24.65
C ASP A 108 -10.02 15.38 23.72
N VAL A 109 -10.32 15.11 22.45
CA VAL A 109 -10.48 16.11 21.38
C VAL A 109 -11.96 16.16 21.00
N HIS A 110 -12.69 17.02 21.67
CA HIS A 110 -14.17 17.07 21.66
C HIS A 110 -14.83 17.48 20.34
N ARG A 111 -14.13 17.91 19.33
CA ARG A 111 -14.74 18.32 18.05
C ARG A 111 -14.16 17.49 16.92
N GLY A 112 -15.02 17.20 15.96
CA GLY A 112 -14.69 16.45 14.76
C GLY A 112 -13.50 17.02 14.01
N VAL A 113 -12.32 16.61 14.42
CA VAL A 113 -11.04 17.00 13.83
C VAL A 113 -10.33 15.79 13.18
N LEU A 114 -10.75 14.57 13.56
CA LEU A 114 -10.27 13.35 12.93
C LEU A 114 -11.05 13.12 11.63
N ALA A 115 -10.38 13.27 10.49
CA ALA A 115 -10.98 12.97 9.20
C ALA A 115 -11.17 11.45 9.06
N VAL A 116 -12.38 11.02 8.78
CA VAL A 116 -12.73 9.62 8.56
C VAL A 116 -13.49 9.48 7.24
N SER A 117 -13.23 8.42 6.51
CA SER A 117 -13.89 8.18 5.23
C SER A 117 -14.07 6.69 4.93
N ASN A 118 -15.06 6.40 4.11
CA ASN A 118 -15.19 5.14 3.38
C ASN A 118 -15.12 5.40 1.87
N ALA A 119 -15.42 4.41 1.05
CA ALA A 119 -15.34 4.53 -0.42
C ALA A 119 -16.26 5.61 -1.02
N THR A 120 -17.34 6.00 -0.34
CA THR A 120 -18.40 6.86 -0.89
C THR A 120 -18.59 8.16 -0.14
N GLN A 121 -18.17 8.22 1.12
CA GLN A 121 -18.44 9.34 2.03
C GLN A 121 -17.23 9.68 2.88
N SER A 122 -17.13 10.93 3.28
CA SER A 122 -16.16 11.41 4.26
C SER A 122 -16.88 12.22 5.34
N GLY A 123 -16.24 12.32 6.51
CA GLY A 123 -16.76 13.10 7.64
C GLY A 123 -15.66 13.30 8.68
N PHE A 124 -16.08 13.85 9.82
CA PHE A 124 -15.16 14.07 10.92
C PHE A 124 -15.71 13.41 12.19
N ALA A 125 -14.81 12.77 12.92
CA ALA A 125 -15.06 12.18 14.23
C ALA A 125 -14.34 12.98 15.31
N ALA A 126 -14.75 12.80 16.56
CA ALA A 126 -13.99 13.18 17.73
C ALA A 126 -12.98 12.07 18.08
N ALA A 127 -11.98 12.38 18.91
CA ALA A 127 -10.97 11.42 19.31
C ALA A 127 -10.64 11.55 20.80
N ARG A 128 -10.40 10.43 21.46
CA ARG A 128 -9.92 10.35 22.83
C ARG A 128 -8.87 9.26 22.97
N GLY A 129 -8.12 9.27 24.05
CA GLY A 129 -7.14 8.22 24.29
C GLY A 129 -6.13 8.57 25.36
N ALA A 130 -4.93 8.01 25.21
CA ALA A 130 -3.82 8.28 26.09
C ALA A 130 -2.51 8.41 25.30
N PHE A 131 -1.54 9.11 25.89
CA PHE A 131 -0.18 9.12 25.40
C PHE A 131 0.82 8.98 26.54
N TRP A 132 1.97 8.43 26.20
CA TRP A 132 3.03 8.15 27.16
C TRP A 132 4.28 8.91 26.79
N ILE A 133 4.90 9.53 27.80
CA ILE A 133 6.10 10.34 27.67
C ILE A 133 7.21 9.71 28.52
N ASP A 134 8.40 9.60 27.98
CA ASP A 134 9.61 9.27 28.70
C ASP A 134 9.94 10.40 29.70
N PRO A 135 10.05 10.11 31.01
CA PRO A 135 10.27 11.16 32.02
C PRO A 135 11.61 11.86 31.93
N GLU A 136 12.63 11.24 31.29
CA GLU A 136 13.98 11.79 31.19
C GLU A 136 14.17 12.61 29.91
N THR A 137 13.72 12.04 28.78
CA THR A 137 13.94 12.68 27.46
C THR A 137 12.77 13.56 27.00
N LEU A 138 11.61 13.40 27.63
CA LEU A 138 10.33 14.01 27.24
C LEU A 138 9.86 13.61 25.82
N ASP A 139 10.37 12.50 25.33
CA ASP A 139 9.90 11.93 24.06
C ASP A 139 8.53 11.27 24.25
N VAL A 140 7.68 11.40 23.24
CA VAL A 140 6.46 10.59 23.16
C VAL A 140 6.85 9.15 22.81
N LEU A 141 6.46 8.20 23.65
CA LEU A 141 6.74 6.78 23.45
C LEU A 141 5.61 6.10 22.68
N GLN A 142 4.36 6.47 22.98
CA GLN A 142 3.16 5.89 22.37
C GLN A 142 2.01 6.88 22.40
N ILE A 143 1.14 6.78 21.43
CA ILE A 143 -0.18 7.43 21.40
C ILE A 143 -1.20 6.35 21.08
N ASP A 144 -2.23 6.19 21.94
CA ASP A 144 -3.44 5.41 21.67
C ASP A 144 -4.58 6.38 21.37
N LEU A 145 -5.34 6.10 20.32
CA LEU A 145 -6.46 6.89 19.84
C LEU A 145 -7.69 6.00 19.67
N GLU A 146 -8.82 6.45 20.15
CA GLU A 146 -10.14 5.90 19.90
C GLU A 146 -11.02 7.00 19.29
N ALA A 147 -11.55 6.76 18.08
CA ALA A 147 -12.52 7.66 17.47
C ALA A 147 -13.91 7.43 18.08
N TYR A 148 -14.62 8.53 18.35
CA TYR A 148 -16.02 8.51 18.79
C TYR A 148 -16.79 9.60 18.04
N ASP A 149 -18.13 9.62 18.17
CA ASP A 149 -19.02 10.49 17.39
C ASP A 149 -18.79 10.35 15.87
N ILE A 150 -18.53 9.11 15.42
CA ILE A 150 -18.34 8.80 14.01
C ILE A 150 -19.68 9.00 13.28
N PRO A 151 -19.71 9.73 12.14
CA PRO A 151 -20.94 9.93 11.38
C PRO A 151 -21.60 8.61 10.99
N PRO A 152 -22.87 8.36 11.30
CA PRO A 152 -23.54 7.06 11.07
C PRO A 152 -23.55 6.62 9.60
N GLY A 153 -23.56 7.57 8.66
CA GLY A 153 -23.52 7.29 7.22
C GLY A 153 -22.25 6.57 6.75
N LEU A 154 -21.17 6.64 7.52
CA LEU A 154 -19.90 5.94 7.20
C LEU A 154 -19.96 4.44 7.46
N LYS A 155 -20.98 3.95 8.17
CA LYS A 155 -21.12 2.53 8.56
C LYS A 155 -19.89 1.98 9.29
N ILE A 156 -19.21 2.83 10.04
CA ILE A 156 -18.06 2.48 10.88
C ILE A 156 -18.56 2.42 12.33
N GLY A 157 -18.32 1.32 13.01
CA GLY A 157 -18.69 1.11 14.41
C GLY A 157 -17.65 1.67 15.38
N SER A 158 -16.37 1.43 15.12
CA SER A 158 -15.27 1.98 15.91
C SER A 158 -13.98 2.07 15.12
N ILE A 159 -13.10 2.98 15.53
CA ILE A 159 -11.72 3.08 15.07
C ILE A 159 -10.83 3.18 16.30
N VAL A 160 -9.81 2.33 16.35
CA VAL A 160 -8.75 2.38 17.38
C VAL A 160 -7.41 2.37 16.66
N ASP A 161 -6.53 3.29 17.04
CA ASP A 161 -5.15 3.34 16.59
C ASP A 161 -4.19 3.37 17.75
N ARG A 162 -3.10 2.62 17.66
CA ARG A 162 -2.01 2.62 18.61
C ARG A 162 -0.71 2.80 17.87
N THR A 163 -0.04 3.93 18.06
CA THR A 163 1.22 4.25 17.39
C THR A 163 2.35 4.38 18.41
N MET A 164 3.43 3.64 18.18
CA MET A 164 4.66 3.65 18.97
C MET A 164 5.73 4.45 18.24
N TYR A 165 6.46 5.29 18.99
CA TYR A 165 7.47 6.21 18.46
C TYR A 165 8.87 5.83 18.89
N TRP A 166 9.85 6.16 18.04
CA TRP A 166 11.26 5.93 18.32
C TRP A 166 12.13 7.05 17.74
N PRO A 167 13.19 7.46 18.44
CA PRO A 167 14.13 8.44 17.89
C PRO A 167 14.96 7.83 16.75
N VAL A 168 15.04 8.53 15.63
CA VAL A 168 15.80 8.17 14.43
C VAL A 168 16.70 9.35 14.06
N LEU A 169 17.87 9.10 13.52
CA LEU A 169 18.75 10.13 12.97
C LEU A 169 18.42 10.34 11.49
N ILE A 170 17.95 11.53 11.14
CA ILE A 170 17.64 11.95 9.78
C ILE A 170 18.51 13.17 9.46
N GLY A 171 19.39 13.07 8.47
CA GLY A 171 20.31 14.16 8.13
C GLY A 171 21.16 14.63 9.32
N GLY A 172 21.54 13.73 10.23
CA GLY A 172 22.26 14.06 11.46
C GLY A 172 21.41 14.68 12.59
N ARG A 173 20.10 14.89 12.38
CA ARG A 173 19.17 15.42 13.39
C ARG A 173 18.39 14.27 14.02
N ARG A 174 18.20 14.33 15.34
CA ARG A 174 17.38 13.38 16.08
C ARG A 174 15.90 13.75 15.89
N VAL A 175 15.16 12.87 15.24
CA VAL A 175 13.73 13.03 14.94
C VAL A 175 12.96 11.88 15.57
N LEU A 176 11.81 12.16 16.15
CA LEU A 176 10.92 11.15 16.72
C LEU A 176 9.93 10.70 15.63
N LEU A 177 10.06 9.45 15.17
CA LEU A 177 9.23 8.89 14.13
C LEU A 177 8.41 7.70 14.65
N ALA A 178 7.28 7.42 14.02
CA ALA A 178 6.54 6.18 14.23
C ALA A 178 7.43 4.99 13.87
N ARG A 179 7.43 3.96 14.71
CA ARG A 179 8.13 2.70 14.50
C ARG A 179 7.18 1.58 14.15
N LYS A 180 6.05 1.54 14.84
CA LYS A 180 4.97 0.59 14.63
C LYS A 180 3.64 1.27 14.87
N SER A 181 2.61 0.83 14.14
CA SER A 181 1.24 1.14 14.50
C SER A 181 0.34 -0.08 14.38
N GLU A 182 -0.74 -0.10 15.14
CA GLU A 182 -1.84 -1.04 15.02
C GLU A 182 -3.13 -0.26 14.87
N PHE A 183 -3.78 -0.45 13.75
CA PHE A 183 -5.06 0.18 13.43
C PHE A 183 -6.15 -0.89 13.38
N LEU A 184 -7.22 -0.69 14.15
CA LEU A 184 -8.39 -1.54 14.18
C LEU A 184 -9.60 -0.72 13.72
N LEU A 185 -10.31 -1.25 12.72
CA LEU A 185 -11.57 -0.70 12.24
C LEU A 185 -12.65 -1.76 12.40
N THR A 186 -13.69 -1.45 13.17
CA THR A 186 -14.90 -2.27 13.26
C THR A 186 -15.98 -1.62 12.41
N GLU A 187 -16.49 -2.35 11.43
CA GLU A 187 -17.63 -1.91 10.61
C GLU A 187 -18.95 -2.08 11.38
N ALA A 188 -20.01 -1.42 10.92
CA ALA A 188 -21.32 -1.48 11.59
C ALA A 188 -21.95 -2.89 11.58
N ASP A 189 -21.51 -3.78 10.68
CA ASP A 189 -21.93 -5.19 10.62
C ASP A 189 -21.13 -6.11 11.55
N GLY A 190 -20.18 -5.55 12.31
CA GLY A 190 -19.32 -6.31 13.23
C GLY A 190 -18.03 -6.84 12.60
N THR A 191 -17.81 -6.63 11.31
CA THR A 191 -16.53 -6.99 10.67
C THR A 191 -15.38 -6.19 11.27
N VAL A 192 -14.32 -6.86 11.73
CA VAL A 192 -13.14 -6.21 12.30
C VAL A 192 -11.95 -6.37 11.35
N LYS A 193 -11.37 -5.26 10.96
CA LYS A 193 -10.17 -5.16 10.11
C LYS A 193 -9.01 -4.65 10.95
N ARG A 194 -7.84 -5.26 10.80
CA ARG A 194 -6.61 -4.84 11.48
C ARG A 194 -5.51 -4.61 10.46
N ASN A 195 -4.84 -3.47 10.58
CA ASN A 195 -3.60 -3.18 9.90
C ASN A 195 -2.50 -3.00 10.95
N THR A 196 -1.39 -3.70 10.76
CA THR A 196 -0.19 -3.52 11.57
C THR A 196 0.92 -3.01 10.68
N SER A 197 1.37 -1.78 10.92
CA SER A 197 2.46 -1.13 10.18
C SER A 197 3.78 -1.21 10.94
N ALA A 198 4.87 -1.39 10.20
CA ALA A 198 6.23 -1.31 10.70
C ALA A 198 7.07 -0.43 9.78
N PHE A 199 7.59 0.66 10.34
CA PHE A 199 8.40 1.65 9.62
C PHE A 199 9.88 1.35 9.77
N SER A 200 10.61 1.34 8.68
CA SER A 200 12.03 1.00 8.61
C SER A 200 12.77 1.81 7.55
N ASN A 201 14.10 1.71 7.53
CA ASN A 201 14.96 2.34 6.51
C ASN A 201 14.67 3.84 6.32
N CYS A 202 14.34 4.53 7.41
CA CYS A 202 14.08 5.96 7.37
C CYS A 202 15.37 6.73 7.05
N ARG A 203 15.29 7.61 6.06
CA ARG A 203 16.42 8.41 5.57
C ARG A 203 15.96 9.80 5.16
N GLU A 204 16.88 10.74 5.08
CA GLU A 204 16.58 12.07 4.57
C GLU A 204 16.09 11.99 3.11
N TYR A 205 15.06 12.74 2.80
CA TYR A 205 14.58 12.91 1.44
C TYR A 205 15.26 14.15 0.84
N THR A 206 16.19 13.92 -0.09
CA THR A 206 16.82 14.98 -0.86
C THR A 206 16.26 14.96 -2.27
N ALA A 207 15.52 16.00 -2.65
CA ALA A 207 15.11 16.17 -4.04
C ALA A 207 16.28 16.77 -4.82
N GLU A 208 16.93 16.02 -5.69
CA GLU A 208 17.84 16.57 -6.67
C GLU A 208 17.04 17.23 -7.78
N SER A 209 16.90 18.55 -7.70
CA SER A 209 16.37 19.38 -8.81
C SER A 209 17.55 19.94 -9.60
N THR A 210 17.81 19.41 -10.77
CA THR A 210 18.77 20.02 -11.69
C THR A 210 18.10 21.20 -12.40
N VAL A 211 18.24 22.41 -11.86
CA VAL A 211 17.84 23.63 -12.54
C VAL A 211 18.96 24.03 -13.49
N THR A 212 18.81 23.77 -14.77
CA THR A 212 19.73 24.27 -15.79
C THR A 212 19.38 25.72 -16.09
N PHE A 213 20.09 26.68 -15.52
CA PHE A 213 20.01 28.08 -15.93
C PHE A 213 20.70 28.23 -17.27
N GLY A 214 19.93 28.24 -18.36
CA GLY A 214 20.43 28.65 -19.65
C GLY A 214 20.71 30.15 -19.66
N SER A 215 21.96 30.56 -19.60
CA SER A 215 22.36 31.93 -19.86
C SER A 215 22.44 32.15 -21.37
N SER A 216 21.63 33.10 -21.79
CA SER A 216 21.83 34.03 -22.94
C SER A 216 21.28 33.72 -24.34
N PRO A 217 20.76 34.74 -25.00
CA PRO A 217 19.95 34.61 -26.20
C PRO A 217 20.83 34.77 -27.44
N ALA A 218 21.05 33.70 -28.15
CA ALA A 218 21.35 33.81 -29.59
C ALA A 218 21.06 32.46 -30.27
N ALA A 219 20.26 32.54 -31.29
CA ALA A 219 19.84 31.48 -32.21
C ALA A 219 18.73 30.56 -31.64
N GLN A 220 17.54 30.76 -32.18
CA GLN A 220 16.45 29.81 -32.19
C GLN A 220 16.87 28.52 -32.91
N VAL A 221 17.62 27.68 -32.21
CA VAL A 221 17.66 26.27 -32.50
C VAL A 221 16.56 25.69 -31.61
N SER A 222 15.44 25.30 -32.21
CA SER A 222 14.42 24.50 -31.56
C SER A 222 15.14 23.40 -30.82
N PRO A 223 14.91 23.21 -29.48
CA PRO A 223 15.53 22.08 -28.76
C PRO A 223 15.15 20.83 -29.53
N PRO A 224 16.09 19.89 -29.76
CA PRO A 224 15.72 18.63 -30.37
C PRO A 224 14.59 18.06 -29.55
N THR A 225 13.43 17.89 -30.18
CA THR A 225 12.31 17.18 -29.57
C THR A 225 12.89 15.83 -29.18
N MET A 226 13.20 15.65 -27.90
CA MET A 226 13.49 14.33 -27.38
C MET A 226 12.23 13.52 -27.65
N GLU A 227 12.18 12.83 -28.78
CA GLU A 227 11.20 11.80 -29.02
C GLU A 227 11.31 10.88 -27.80
N LYS A 228 10.34 11.00 -26.90
CA LYS A 228 10.22 10.08 -25.77
C LYS A 228 10.18 8.72 -26.41
N THR A 229 11.27 7.99 -26.34
CA THR A 229 11.41 6.65 -26.88
C THR A 229 10.32 5.81 -26.21
N ARG A 230 9.27 5.49 -26.94
CA ARG A 230 8.09 4.77 -26.44
C ARG A 230 8.07 3.37 -27.03
N VAL A 231 7.62 2.44 -26.24
CA VAL A 231 7.32 1.08 -26.71
C VAL A 231 6.02 1.15 -27.52
N GLN A 232 6.01 0.61 -28.72
CA GLN A 232 4.82 0.57 -29.56
C GLN A 232 3.76 -0.31 -28.93
N PRO A 233 2.47 0.07 -28.93
CA PRO A 233 1.37 -0.79 -28.53
C PRO A 233 1.20 -1.97 -29.50
N GLY A 234 0.66 -3.09 -28.99
CA GLY A 234 0.36 -4.28 -29.81
C GLY A 234 1.54 -5.23 -30.04
N LEU A 235 2.72 -4.94 -29.49
CA LEU A 235 3.85 -5.86 -29.57
C LEU A 235 3.59 -7.08 -28.66
N GLN A 236 3.78 -8.27 -29.21
CA GLN A 236 3.74 -9.51 -28.44
C GLN A 236 5.13 -9.79 -27.87
N LEU A 237 5.20 -9.87 -26.55
CA LEU A 237 6.42 -10.10 -25.79
C LEU A 237 6.35 -11.50 -25.14
N GLN A 238 7.40 -12.29 -25.32
CA GLN A 238 7.64 -13.46 -24.49
C GLN A 238 8.60 -13.07 -23.37
N LEU A 239 8.11 -13.10 -22.13
CA LEU A 239 8.89 -12.74 -20.94
C LEU A 239 9.15 -13.97 -20.09
N VAL A 240 10.38 -14.11 -19.64
CA VAL A 240 10.82 -15.16 -18.72
C VAL A 240 10.95 -14.54 -17.33
N LEU A 241 10.25 -15.08 -16.35
CA LEU A 241 10.30 -14.58 -14.97
C LEU A 241 11.67 -14.86 -14.35
N ASP A 242 12.38 -13.82 -13.89
CA ASP A 242 13.69 -13.93 -13.22
C ASP A 242 13.56 -14.02 -11.71
N THR A 243 12.59 -13.29 -11.14
CA THR A 243 12.33 -13.24 -9.70
C THR A 243 11.30 -14.31 -9.35
N PRO A 244 11.66 -15.39 -8.63
CA PRO A 244 10.67 -16.32 -8.12
C PRO A 244 9.82 -15.61 -7.05
N LEU A 245 8.53 -15.97 -6.99
CA LEU A 245 7.58 -15.34 -6.08
C LEU A 245 6.85 -16.40 -5.28
N ASP A 246 7.05 -16.40 -3.97
CA ASP A 246 6.33 -17.22 -3.01
C ASP A 246 5.26 -16.33 -2.32
N ALA A 247 3.98 -16.56 -2.61
CA ALA A 247 2.90 -15.73 -2.07
C ALA A 247 2.80 -15.73 -0.55
N ASN A 248 3.34 -16.75 0.13
CA ASN A 248 3.39 -16.78 1.59
C ASN A 248 4.38 -15.76 2.18
N LYS A 249 5.39 -15.37 1.39
CA LYS A 249 6.48 -14.46 1.83
C LYS A 249 6.41 -13.10 1.16
N ALA A 250 5.96 -13.06 -0.08
CA ALA A 250 5.90 -11.83 -0.87
C ALA A 250 4.88 -10.84 -0.31
N SER A 251 5.08 -9.58 -0.64
CA SER A 251 4.20 -8.47 -0.32
C SER A 251 3.77 -7.76 -1.59
N VAL A 252 2.59 -7.17 -1.58
CA VAL A 252 2.15 -6.25 -2.64
C VAL A 252 3.10 -5.06 -2.64
N GLY A 253 3.64 -4.71 -3.80
CA GLY A 253 4.68 -3.70 -3.95
C GLY A 253 6.08 -4.29 -4.11
N ASP A 254 6.32 -5.57 -3.77
CA ASP A 254 7.63 -6.19 -3.96
C ASP A 254 8.07 -6.12 -5.41
N PRO A 255 9.35 -5.76 -5.68
CA PRO A 255 9.86 -5.68 -7.02
C PRO A 255 9.99 -7.07 -7.65
N ILE A 256 9.61 -7.18 -8.92
CA ILE A 256 9.81 -8.36 -9.74
C ILE A 256 10.54 -7.99 -11.02
N SER A 257 11.22 -8.95 -11.59
CA SER A 257 11.93 -8.80 -12.86
C SER A 257 11.70 -9.99 -13.78
N ALA A 258 11.78 -9.71 -15.05
CA ALA A 258 11.74 -10.67 -16.14
C ALA A 258 12.70 -10.22 -17.24
N HIS A 259 12.93 -11.06 -18.24
CA HIS A 259 13.65 -10.68 -19.45
C HIS A 259 12.93 -11.18 -20.69
N THR A 260 13.16 -10.51 -21.82
CA THR A 260 12.57 -10.89 -23.10
C THR A 260 13.28 -12.09 -23.72
N LEU A 261 12.51 -13.08 -24.19
CA LEU A 261 13.04 -14.29 -24.84
C LEU A 261 13.43 -14.05 -26.32
N GLN A 262 12.80 -13.07 -26.95
CA GLN A 262 12.97 -12.74 -28.36
C GLN A 262 13.18 -11.25 -28.58
N SER A 263 13.75 -10.89 -29.73
CA SER A 263 13.82 -9.50 -30.18
C SER A 263 12.54 -9.14 -30.92
N VAL A 264 11.89 -8.02 -30.54
CA VAL A 264 10.64 -7.54 -31.18
C VAL A 264 10.51 -6.02 -31.06
N GLY A 265 10.11 -5.34 -32.11
CA GLY A 265 9.79 -3.91 -32.08
C GLY A 265 10.92 -3.00 -31.61
N GLY A 266 12.19 -3.39 -31.81
CA GLY A 266 13.36 -2.65 -31.30
C GLY A 266 13.78 -3.01 -29.88
N ILE A 267 13.02 -3.87 -29.19
CA ILE A 267 13.40 -4.49 -27.91
C ILE A 267 14.33 -5.67 -28.23
N ARG A 268 15.45 -5.77 -27.54
CA ARG A 268 16.41 -6.84 -27.75
C ARG A 268 16.03 -8.09 -26.97
N ARG A 269 16.40 -9.26 -27.45
CA ARG A 269 16.42 -10.48 -26.65
C ARG A 269 17.27 -10.25 -25.39
N GLY A 270 16.80 -10.71 -24.25
CA GLY A 270 17.44 -10.52 -22.95
C GLY A 270 17.27 -9.12 -22.36
N ALA A 271 16.43 -8.26 -22.95
CA ALA A 271 16.11 -6.96 -22.36
C ALA A 271 15.40 -7.17 -21.02
N HIS A 272 15.88 -6.48 -19.97
CA HIS A 272 15.28 -6.57 -18.65
C HIS A 272 13.94 -5.83 -18.59
N VAL A 273 13.01 -6.46 -17.91
CA VAL A 273 11.67 -5.95 -17.65
C VAL A 273 11.48 -5.88 -16.15
N TYR A 274 10.99 -4.74 -15.67
CA TYR A 274 10.82 -4.46 -14.25
C TYR A 274 9.35 -4.22 -13.94
N GLY A 275 8.93 -4.76 -12.83
CA GLY A 275 7.56 -4.67 -12.35
C GLY A 275 7.48 -4.86 -10.85
N ARG A 276 6.28 -5.13 -10.39
CA ARG A 276 5.98 -5.38 -9.00
C ARG A 276 4.87 -6.41 -8.83
N VAL A 277 4.80 -6.97 -7.64
CA VAL A 277 3.61 -7.68 -7.19
C VAL A 277 2.50 -6.64 -7.01
N SER A 278 1.40 -6.79 -7.74
CA SER A 278 0.27 -5.86 -7.67
C SER A 278 -0.83 -6.32 -6.71
N ARG A 279 -0.88 -7.62 -6.42
CA ARG A 279 -1.91 -8.23 -5.55
C ARG A 279 -1.45 -9.58 -5.01
N ILE A 280 -1.85 -9.89 -3.78
CA ILE A 280 -1.83 -11.26 -3.22
C ILE A 280 -3.14 -11.42 -2.45
N LEU A 281 -3.94 -12.41 -2.81
CA LEU A 281 -5.17 -12.75 -2.09
C LEU A 281 -5.25 -14.25 -1.87
N ASN A 282 -5.41 -14.62 -0.62
CA ASN A 282 -5.66 -16.00 -0.24
C ASN A 282 -7.17 -16.21 -0.09
N TYR A 283 -7.78 -16.98 -0.96
CA TYR A 283 -9.24 -17.18 -0.97
C TYR A 283 -9.74 -18.00 0.20
N ASN A 284 -8.93 -18.85 0.81
CA ASN A 284 -9.33 -19.58 2.02
C ASN A 284 -9.40 -18.69 3.26
N ASP A 285 -8.73 -17.55 3.23
CA ASP A 285 -8.73 -16.60 4.36
C ASP A 285 -9.91 -15.62 4.29
N GLN A 286 -10.72 -15.71 3.24
CA GLN A 286 -11.92 -14.89 3.12
C GLN A 286 -13.10 -15.56 3.81
N VAL A 287 -13.49 -14.95 4.92
CA VAL A 287 -14.59 -15.43 5.76
C VAL A 287 -15.90 -15.40 5.02
N PRO A 288 -16.70 -16.43 5.16
CA PRO A 288 -18.13 -16.34 4.96
C PRO A 288 -18.73 -15.35 5.98
N THR A 289 -19.05 -14.12 5.58
CA THR A 289 -19.94 -13.31 6.43
C THR A 289 -21.27 -14.03 6.51
N SER A 290 -21.75 -14.31 7.71
CA SER A 290 -23.02 -14.96 7.98
C SER A 290 -24.13 -14.33 7.13
N ARG A 291 -24.78 -15.15 6.32
CA ARG A 291 -25.88 -14.75 5.46
C ARG A 291 -27.04 -14.28 6.34
N PRO A 292 -27.61 -13.09 6.14
CA PRO A 292 -28.91 -12.80 6.73
C PRO A 292 -29.91 -13.79 6.14
N GLU A 293 -30.57 -14.58 6.97
CA GLU A 293 -31.64 -15.47 6.54
C GLU A 293 -32.70 -14.66 5.76
N GLY A 294 -32.95 -15.05 4.52
CA GLY A 294 -33.97 -14.45 3.65
C GLY A 294 -33.47 -13.61 2.46
N SER A 295 -32.17 -13.44 2.25
CA SER A 295 -31.64 -12.70 1.11
C SER A 295 -31.54 -13.59 -0.14
N SER A 296 -32.33 -13.29 -1.17
CA SER A 296 -32.28 -13.94 -2.48
C SER A 296 -31.15 -13.45 -3.41
N ARG A 297 -30.27 -12.57 -2.93
CA ARG A 297 -29.14 -12.05 -3.71
C ARG A 297 -27.96 -13.01 -3.66
N PRO A 298 -27.26 -13.28 -4.79
CA PRO A 298 -26.00 -14.03 -4.76
C PRO A 298 -25.02 -13.31 -3.85
N SER A 299 -24.60 -13.99 -2.78
CA SER A 299 -23.68 -13.43 -1.81
C SER A 299 -22.29 -13.26 -2.42
N LYS A 300 -21.48 -12.33 -1.91
CA LYS A 300 -20.02 -12.23 -2.18
C LYS A 300 -19.34 -13.62 -2.10
N HIS A 301 -19.90 -14.56 -1.36
CA HIS A 301 -19.46 -15.94 -1.16
C HIS A 301 -19.52 -16.83 -2.41
N ALA A 302 -20.43 -16.60 -3.35
CA ALA A 302 -20.55 -17.46 -4.53
C ALA A 302 -19.30 -17.39 -5.43
N MET A 303 -18.57 -16.26 -5.43
CA MET A 303 -17.29 -16.14 -6.14
C MET A 303 -16.12 -16.75 -5.36
N TYR A 304 -16.12 -16.61 -4.04
CA TYR A 304 -15.04 -17.13 -3.20
C TYR A 304 -15.03 -18.66 -3.11
N GLY A 305 -16.18 -19.30 -3.08
CA GLY A 305 -16.29 -20.77 -3.07
C GLY A 305 -15.76 -21.44 -4.33
N GLN A 306 -15.66 -20.71 -5.47
CA GLN A 306 -15.08 -21.23 -6.70
C GLN A 306 -13.55 -21.27 -6.70
N HIS A 307 -12.91 -20.58 -5.76
CA HIS A 307 -11.45 -20.44 -5.66
C HIS A 307 -10.88 -21.01 -4.35
N ALA A 308 -11.67 -21.81 -3.64
CA ALA A 308 -11.20 -22.47 -2.43
C ALA A 308 -9.93 -23.31 -2.74
N GLY A 309 -8.87 -23.10 -1.98
CA GLY A 309 -7.58 -23.76 -2.21
C GLY A 309 -6.66 -23.06 -3.20
N GLU A 310 -7.02 -21.87 -3.69
CA GLU A 310 -6.19 -21.06 -4.59
C GLU A 310 -5.71 -19.77 -3.91
N VAL A 311 -4.57 -19.28 -4.38
CA VAL A 311 -4.02 -17.95 -4.08
C VAL A 311 -3.96 -17.16 -5.37
N LEU A 312 -4.51 -15.96 -5.37
CA LEU A 312 -4.36 -15.01 -6.46
C LEU A 312 -3.06 -14.23 -6.30
N ILE A 313 -2.22 -14.27 -7.30
CA ILE A 313 -1.02 -13.45 -7.43
C ILE A 313 -1.21 -12.50 -8.60
N GLY A 314 -1.24 -11.21 -8.30
CA GLY A 314 -1.23 -10.16 -9.31
C GLY A 314 0.19 -9.69 -9.59
N ILE A 315 0.54 -9.54 -10.86
CA ILE A 315 1.81 -8.94 -11.28
C ILE A 315 1.60 -7.84 -12.31
N GLU A 316 2.44 -6.82 -12.25
CA GLU A 316 2.42 -5.69 -13.17
C GLU A 316 3.83 -5.36 -13.60
N PHE A 317 4.07 -5.29 -14.91
CA PHE A 317 5.30 -4.79 -15.47
C PHE A 317 5.11 -3.35 -15.96
N SER A 318 6.01 -2.46 -15.56
CA SER A 318 5.87 -1.03 -15.80
C SER A 318 7.05 -0.37 -16.51
N ARG A 319 8.20 -1.04 -16.59
CA ARG A 319 9.41 -0.53 -17.23
C ARG A 319 10.14 -1.64 -17.99
N ILE A 320 10.72 -1.30 -19.12
CA ILE A 320 11.50 -2.21 -19.95
C ILE A 320 12.77 -1.54 -20.44
N GLU A 321 13.85 -2.29 -20.59
CA GLU A 321 15.04 -1.80 -21.27
C GLU A 321 14.81 -1.75 -22.78
N TYR A 322 14.86 -0.55 -23.32
CA TYR A 322 14.65 -0.27 -24.72
C TYR A 322 15.74 0.70 -25.23
N ARG A 323 16.47 0.33 -26.28
CA ARG A 323 17.55 1.15 -26.86
C ARG A 323 18.52 1.74 -25.81
N ARG A 324 18.96 0.91 -24.85
CA ARG A 324 19.87 1.26 -23.74
C ARG A 324 19.29 2.22 -22.68
N SER A 325 18.00 2.48 -22.72
CA SER A 325 17.28 3.29 -21.71
C SER A 325 16.20 2.46 -21.05
N ARG A 326 15.86 2.79 -19.80
CA ARG A 326 14.67 2.26 -19.15
C ARG A 326 13.49 3.15 -19.52
N VAL A 327 12.54 2.59 -20.24
CA VAL A 327 11.34 3.32 -20.64
C VAL A 327 10.10 2.76 -19.95
N PRO A 328 9.12 3.60 -19.62
CA PRO A 328 7.84 3.11 -19.13
C PRO A 328 7.13 2.37 -20.25
N PHE A 329 6.36 1.35 -19.90
CA PHE A 329 5.44 0.68 -20.79
C PHE A 329 4.28 0.07 -20.01
N MET A 330 3.21 -0.26 -20.71
CA MET A 330 2.09 -1.01 -20.18
C MET A 330 1.92 -2.27 -21.01
N ALA A 331 1.66 -3.39 -20.34
CA ALA A 331 1.41 -4.64 -21.03
C ALA A 331 0.37 -5.47 -20.27
N ARG A 332 -0.33 -6.31 -21.00
CA ARG A 332 -1.32 -7.26 -20.47
C ARG A 332 -0.86 -8.69 -20.74
N LEU A 333 -0.97 -9.55 -19.75
CA LEU A 333 -0.76 -10.98 -19.91
C LEU A 333 -1.84 -11.57 -20.83
N ILE A 334 -1.43 -12.40 -21.78
CA ILE A 334 -2.32 -13.11 -22.69
C ILE A 334 -2.39 -14.58 -22.31
N ASP A 335 -1.19 -15.19 -22.08
CA ASP A 335 -1.07 -16.64 -21.90
C ASP A 335 0.21 -17.00 -21.15
N LEU A 336 0.27 -18.24 -20.65
CA LEU A 336 1.42 -18.90 -20.06
C LEU A 336 1.83 -20.11 -20.91
N GLU A 337 3.11 -20.30 -21.14
CA GLU A 337 3.56 -21.53 -21.77
C GLU A 337 3.34 -22.74 -20.85
N SER A 338 2.81 -23.83 -21.41
CA SER A 338 2.67 -25.09 -20.71
C SER A 338 4.05 -25.70 -20.45
N GLN A 339 4.51 -25.59 -19.20
CA GLN A 339 5.83 -26.09 -18.78
C GLN A 339 5.75 -26.65 -17.35
N PRO A 340 6.73 -27.49 -16.92
CA PRO A 340 6.79 -27.91 -15.53
C PRO A 340 6.82 -26.69 -14.58
N GLY A 341 5.91 -26.64 -13.59
CA GLY A 341 5.77 -25.50 -12.67
C GLY A 341 4.77 -24.43 -13.09
N ALA A 342 4.25 -24.47 -14.33
CA ALA A 342 3.15 -23.60 -14.77
C ALA A 342 1.83 -24.33 -15.01
N ARG A 343 1.79 -25.66 -14.89
CA ARG A 343 0.62 -26.49 -15.23
C ARG A 343 -0.59 -26.22 -14.36
N ASP A 344 -0.35 -25.81 -13.11
CA ASP A 344 -1.41 -25.56 -12.11
C ASP A 344 -1.70 -24.05 -11.95
N ILE A 345 -1.15 -23.23 -12.86
CA ILE A 345 -1.38 -21.78 -12.85
C ILE A 345 -2.49 -21.48 -13.85
N GLN A 346 -3.53 -20.79 -13.37
CA GLN A 346 -4.64 -20.35 -14.21
C GLN A 346 -4.64 -18.82 -14.36
N ILE A 347 -4.86 -18.35 -15.58
CA ILE A 347 -5.07 -16.93 -15.86
C ILE A 347 -6.56 -16.68 -15.88
N ARG A 348 -7.02 -15.80 -14.98
CA ARG A 348 -8.42 -15.38 -14.95
C ARG A 348 -8.48 -13.90 -14.62
N GLY A 349 -9.52 -13.19 -15.11
CA GLY A 349 -9.80 -11.83 -14.67
C GLY A 349 -10.24 -11.80 -13.21
N PHE A 350 -9.81 -10.81 -12.47
CA PHE A 350 -10.28 -10.56 -11.11
C PHE A 350 -11.50 -9.65 -11.15
N GLY A 351 -12.59 -10.09 -10.55
CA GLY A 351 -13.79 -9.30 -10.33
C GLY A 351 -14.34 -9.56 -8.93
N TYR A 352 -14.99 -8.56 -8.33
CA TYR A 352 -15.74 -8.72 -7.09
C TYR A 352 -17.19 -8.26 -7.28
N PHE A 353 -18.09 -8.76 -6.44
CA PHE A 353 -19.47 -8.31 -6.43
C PHE A 353 -19.63 -7.11 -5.50
N GLU A 354 -20.13 -6.00 -6.05
CA GLU A 354 -20.56 -4.84 -5.29
C GLU A 354 -21.98 -4.46 -5.75
N ASP A 355 -22.89 -4.33 -4.81
CA ASP A 355 -24.31 -3.96 -5.05
C ASP A 355 -25.03 -4.78 -6.15
N GLY A 356 -24.66 -6.05 -6.29
CA GLY A 356 -25.31 -6.97 -7.24
C GLY A 356 -24.72 -6.95 -8.66
N ALA A 357 -23.65 -6.20 -8.90
CA ALA A 357 -22.91 -6.19 -10.16
C ALA A 357 -21.50 -6.76 -10.01
N ILE A 358 -21.00 -7.41 -11.06
CA ILE A 358 -19.58 -7.80 -11.12
C ILE A 358 -18.78 -6.56 -11.48
N VAL A 359 -17.99 -6.06 -10.52
CA VAL A 359 -16.99 -5.03 -10.77
C VAL A 359 -15.69 -5.71 -11.14
N GLN A 360 -15.30 -5.61 -12.42
CA GLN A 360 -14.03 -6.13 -12.88
C GLN A 360 -12.90 -5.16 -12.47
N TYR A 361 -12.00 -5.61 -11.61
CA TYR A 361 -11.00 -4.75 -10.96
C TYR A 361 -9.58 -4.94 -11.49
N ASP A 362 -9.38 -5.61 -12.61
CA ASP A 362 -8.04 -5.68 -13.19
C ASP A 362 -7.71 -4.37 -13.90
N PRO A 363 -6.75 -3.57 -13.37
CA PRO A 363 -6.17 -2.52 -14.17
C PRO A 363 -5.67 -3.11 -15.49
N PRO A 364 -5.81 -2.44 -16.62
CA PRO A 364 -5.53 -3.01 -17.95
C PRO A 364 -4.11 -3.55 -18.13
N ALA A 365 -3.18 -3.22 -17.24
CA ALA A 365 -1.77 -3.61 -17.32
C ALA A 365 -1.35 -4.66 -16.28
N THR A 366 -2.30 -5.36 -15.64
CA THR A 366 -2.00 -6.38 -14.63
C THR A 366 -2.28 -7.79 -15.15
N ALA A 367 -1.59 -8.77 -14.58
CA ALA A 367 -1.91 -10.19 -14.73
C ALA A 367 -2.43 -10.73 -13.40
N SER A 368 -3.51 -11.48 -13.45
CA SER A 368 -4.06 -12.22 -12.31
C SER A 368 -3.81 -13.71 -12.50
N LEU A 369 -2.94 -14.26 -11.69
CA LEU A 369 -2.50 -15.66 -11.72
C LEU A 369 -3.04 -16.38 -10.50
N TYR A 370 -3.81 -17.45 -10.72
CA TYR A 370 -4.32 -18.31 -9.66
C TYR A 370 -3.41 -19.53 -9.53
N VAL A 371 -2.88 -19.73 -8.35
CA VAL A 371 -1.96 -20.83 -8.01
C VAL A 371 -2.53 -21.64 -6.86
N SER A 372 -2.17 -22.92 -6.77
CA SER A 372 -2.58 -23.77 -5.63
C SER A 372 -2.04 -23.22 -4.32
N GLN A 373 -2.87 -23.23 -3.28
CA GLN A 373 -2.46 -22.84 -1.93
C GLN A 373 -1.43 -23.79 -1.32
N GLU A 374 -1.42 -25.06 -1.71
CA GLU A 374 -0.42 -26.02 -1.23
C GLU A 374 0.99 -25.66 -1.68
N ASN A 375 1.12 -25.04 -2.86
CA ASN A 375 2.39 -24.55 -3.38
C ASN A 375 2.20 -23.20 -4.10
N PRO A 376 2.03 -22.11 -3.35
CA PRO A 376 1.69 -20.80 -3.93
C PRO A 376 2.94 -20.08 -4.47
N VAL A 377 3.68 -20.75 -5.35
CA VAL A 377 4.96 -20.27 -5.88
C VAL A 377 4.89 -20.11 -7.40
N LEU A 378 5.23 -18.91 -7.88
CA LEU A 378 5.62 -18.69 -9.27
C LEU A 378 7.13 -18.92 -9.38
N GLY A 379 7.54 -20.00 -10.04
CA GLY A 379 8.93 -20.37 -10.19
C GLY A 379 9.71 -19.43 -11.12
N ARG A 380 11.01 -19.36 -10.93
CA ARG A 380 11.91 -18.74 -11.92
C ARG A 380 11.84 -19.52 -13.24
N GLY A 381 11.87 -18.78 -14.35
CA GLY A 381 11.89 -19.40 -15.68
C GLY A 381 10.53 -19.60 -16.32
N ILE A 382 9.42 -19.24 -15.61
CA ILE A 382 8.08 -19.28 -16.22
C ILE A 382 8.04 -18.32 -17.42
N ILE A 383 7.62 -18.85 -18.58
CA ILE A 383 7.46 -18.09 -19.82
C ILE A 383 6.02 -17.60 -19.91
N MET A 384 5.89 -16.29 -20.08
CA MET A 384 4.64 -15.56 -20.11
C MET A 384 4.51 -14.77 -21.42
N HIS A 385 3.35 -14.82 -22.03
CA HIS A 385 3.04 -14.05 -23.24
C HIS A 385 2.28 -12.77 -22.89
N TRP A 386 2.85 -11.65 -23.27
CA TRP A 386 2.29 -10.32 -22.97
C TRP A 386 2.06 -9.53 -24.25
N VAL A 387 1.10 -8.64 -24.25
CA VAL A 387 0.88 -7.63 -25.31
C VAL A 387 1.04 -6.23 -24.73
N THR A 388 1.82 -5.40 -25.40
CA THR A 388 1.98 -4.00 -25.00
C THR A 388 0.70 -3.20 -25.26
N LEU A 389 0.38 -2.29 -24.35
CA LEU A 389 -0.81 -1.44 -24.37
C LEU A 389 -0.42 0.02 -24.63
N PRO A 390 -1.36 0.87 -25.12
CA PRO A 390 -1.14 2.31 -25.17
C PRO A 390 -1.01 2.89 -23.77
N GLU A 391 -0.15 3.90 -23.59
CA GLU A 391 -0.05 4.64 -22.33
C GLU A 391 -1.37 5.35 -21.99
N ARG A 392 -1.73 5.39 -20.70
CA ARG A 392 -2.89 6.17 -20.23
C ARG A 392 -2.64 7.66 -20.54
N GLY A 393 -3.46 8.25 -21.38
CA GLY A 393 -3.40 9.68 -21.72
C GLY A 393 -3.17 10.00 -23.20
N SER A 394 -3.18 9.01 -24.08
CA SER A 394 -3.08 9.20 -25.54
C SER A 394 -4.42 9.02 -26.27
N LEU A 395 -5.55 9.23 -25.57
CA LEU A 395 -6.89 9.38 -26.19
C LEU A 395 -7.35 10.81 -26.07
#